data_60e4e443cfdff94e828a09d2b7e5b0d0
#
_entry.id   60e4e443cfdff94e828a09d2b7e5b0d0
#
_cell.length_a   1.000
_cell.length_b   1.000
_cell.length_c   1.000
_cell.angle_alpha   90.00
_cell.angle_beta   90.00
_cell.angle_gamma   90.00
#
_symmetry.space_group_name_H-M   'P 1'
#
loop_
_entity.id
_entity.type
_entity.pdbx_description
1 polymer ?
#
loop_
_entity_poly.entity_id
_entity_poly.type
_entity_poly.pdbx_seq_one_letter_code
_entity_poly.pdbx_strand_id
1 'polypeptide(L)'
;MKELITFLSLISLLSFSSSLPHFTFSGIESFHDCSGEKGKVSLFIIGSLSEEVGAVTLPNYNIEKMGDFQCAIGKNEGEKDPARSHVITCTIEGNFEPKAFILDEPKVNGFDFLNEKGESTWPTEAEKATFLIGECGERVELDKENLFFEKSERSGLLSGSAYEDPVKSIRKDVVDKALRALPPRNKTTQEVMMTRMKSIRTFYSLTDMEAAYMVYKWEYENLQYDCYNYNHDRDAIDFSEEGTYSSGVGVCDGFAKLYVSLCGAMGVEAYRVVGYSKAGDFVPGVIPKASDHAWNAIKVDGNYYVLDATWGIGSCEDDDYVPLLRDSYFCTKPEAFIRTHLPADNKFQLVYPHISLKQFADMPEISLEFYEYGMTKIEPDLAFFDIDDGKIEVEITFEPSDEAIAFNYHLFQKRANSYTEKENACWIVKKETTATFTCYANKYGKYILEIYGGPAGDEGLPYLLEYEIKSKRTMYDNPAGFPLAYGL
;
A
#
# COMPACT_ATOMS: atom_id res chain seq x y z
N MET A 1 -75.04 -26.10 -46.10
CA MET A 1 -74.19 -25.42 -47.10
C MET A 1 -73.00 -24.85 -46.40
N LYS A 2 -71.87 -25.50 -46.67
CA LYS A 2 -70.48 -24.97 -46.66
C LYS A 2 -70.00 -24.46 -45.35
N GLU A 3 -69.39 -25.33 -44.59
CA GLU A 3 -67.96 -25.48 -44.48
C GLU A 3 -67.27 -24.13 -44.32
N LEU A 4 -67.00 -23.76 -43.06
CA LEU A 4 -65.94 -22.92 -42.67
C LEU A 4 -64.97 -23.79 -41.88
N ILE A 5 -63.97 -24.23 -42.61
CA ILE A 5 -62.89 -25.04 -42.08
C ILE A 5 -62.15 -24.18 -41.12
N THR A 6 -62.22 -24.53 -39.87
CA THR A 6 -61.41 -24.01 -38.75
C THR A 6 -59.97 -24.45 -38.96
N PHE A 7 -59.14 -23.55 -39.48
CA PHE A 7 -57.71 -23.68 -39.41
C PHE A 7 -57.26 -23.17 -38.04
N LEU A 8 -57.55 -23.96 -37.02
CA LEU A 8 -56.83 -23.88 -35.76
C LEU A 8 -55.61 -24.77 -35.89
N SER A 9 -54.65 -24.28 -36.66
CA SER A 9 -53.30 -24.82 -36.61
C SER A 9 -52.75 -24.63 -35.21
N LEU A 10 -52.31 -25.73 -34.68
CA LEU A 10 -51.33 -25.80 -33.61
C LEU A 10 -50.25 -24.72 -33.80
N ILE A 11 -50.42 -23.60 -33.16
CA ILE A 11 -49.26 -22.84 -32.72
C ILE A 11 -48.85 -23.58 -31.45
N SER A 12 -47.97 -24.55 -31.62
CA SER A 12 -47.14 -25.02 -30.55
C SER A 12 -46.54 -23.78 -29.93
N LEU A 13 -46.97 -23.48 -28.74
CA LEU A 13 -46.25 -22.63 -27.82
C LEU A 13 -44.91 -23.32 -27.57
N LEU A 14 -43.96 -23.14 -28.49
CA LEU A 14 -42.57 -23.12 -28.17
C LEU A 14 -42.40 -21.87 -27.32
N SER A 15 -42.56 -22.02 -26.03
CA SER A 15 -41.93 -21.13 -25.06
C SER A 15 -40.44 -21.22 -25.31
N PHE A 16 -39.96 -20.38 -26.22
CA PHE A 16 -38.55 -19.98 -26.16
C PHE A 16 -38.40 -19.19 -24.85
N SER A 17 -38.07 -19.87 -23.79
CA SER A 17 -37.33 -19.21 -22.73
C SER A 17 -35.97 -18.85 -23.36
N SER A 18 -35.92 -17.74 -24.08
CA SER A 18 -34.66 -17.11 -24.36
C SER A 18 -34.13 -16.66 -23.00
N SER A 19 -33.34 -17.51 -22.36
CA SER A 19 -32.49 -17.07 -21.29
C SER A 19 -31.68 -15.89 -21.85
N LEU A 20 -31.69 -14.79 -21.14
CA LEU A 20 -30.82 -13.64 -21.49
C LEU A 20 -29.38 -14.12 -21.60
N PRO A 21 -28.56 -13.58 -22.50
CA PRO A 21 -27.14 -13.90 -22.57
C PRO A 21 -26.50 -13.66 -21.22
N HIS A 22 -25.73 -14.62 -20.76
CA HIS A 22 -24.98 -14.50 -19.49
C HIS A 22 -23.62 -13.85 -19.72
N PHE A 23 -23.31 -12.86 -18.92
CA PHE A 23 -22.00 -12.24 -18.88
C PHE A 23 -21.22 -12.74 -17.66
N THR A 24 -20.15 -13.50 -17.92
CA THR A 24 -19.26 -13.98 -16.85
C THR A 24 -18.18 -12.94 -16.64
N PHE A 25 -18.24 -12.26 -15.51
CA PHE A 25 -17.33 -11.21 -15.12
C PHE A 25 -15.93 -11.74 -14.79
N SER A 26 -14.86 -11.05 -15.25
CA SER A 26 -13.46 -11.41 -14.97
C SER A 26 -12.58 -10.27 -14.47
N GLY A 27 -12.95 -9.00 -14.68
CA GLY A 27 -12.17 -7.88 -14.18
C GLY A 27 -12.76 -6.53 -14.54
N ILE A 28 -12.18 -5.47 -13.99
CA ILE A 28 -12.49 -4.08 -14.29
C ILE A 28 -11.22 -3.33 -14.59
N GLU A 29 -11.26 -2.49 -15.61
CA GLU A 29 -10.22 -1.49 -15.89
C GLU A 29 -10.85 -0.11 -15.94
N SER A 30 -10.10 0.91 -15.58
CA SER A 30 -10.48 2.30 -15.79
C SER A 30 -9.38 3.06 -16.52
N PHE A 31 -9.75 4.10 -17.24
CA PHE A 31 -8.82 5.00 -17.90
C PHE A 31 -9.30 6.45 -17.76
N HIS A 32 -8.44 7.33 -17.29
CA HIS A 32 -8.71 8.74 -17.10
C HIS A 32 -7.98 9.55 -18.18
N ASP A 33 -8.73 10.02 -19.17
CA ASP A 33 -8.21 10.86 -20.25
C ASP A 33 -8.47 12.34 -19.95
N CYS A 34 -7.43 13.12 -19.80
CA CYS A 34 -7.50 14.56 -19.55
C CYS A 34 -7.05 15.40 -20.76
N SER A 35 -6.94 14.82 -21.94
CA SER A 35 -6.45 15.51 -23.15
C SER A 35 -7.41 16.52 -23.73
N GLY A 36 -8.69 16.55 -23.29
CA GLY A 36 -9.74 17.46 -23.74
C GLY A 36 -10.00 18.64 -22.80
N GLU A 37 -10.88 19.57 -23.19
CA GLU A 37 -11.35 20.66 -22.31
C GLU A 37 -12.10 20.16 -21.08
N LYS A 38 -12.68 18.96 -21.18
CA LYS A 38 -13.25 18.20 -20.06
C LYS A 38 -12.57 16.85 -20.02
N GLY A 39 -12.22 16.39 -18.84
CA GLY A 39 -11.72 15.03 -18.64
C GLY A 39 -12.76 13.99 -19.06
N LYS A 40 -12.31 12.78 -19.37
CA LYS A 40 -13.16 11.65 -19.70
C LYS A 40 -12.70 10.42 -18.93
N VAL A 41 -13.60 9.82 -18.17
CA VAL A 41 -13.37 8.54 -17.53
C VAL A 41 -14.02 7.43 -18.34
N SER A 42 -13.26 6.40 -18.66
CA SER A 42 -13.72 5.17 -19.30
C SER A 42 -13.58 4.03 -18.31
N LEU A 43 -14.65 3.32 -18.08
CA LEU A 43 -14.72 2.11 -17.25
C LEU A 43 -14.93 0.92 -18.17
N PHE A 44 -14.11 -0.10 -18.05
CA PHE A 44 -14.15 -1.32 -18.84
C PHE A 44 -14.47 -2.51 -17.92
N ILE A 45 -15.67 -3.06 -18.02
CA ILE A 45 -16.06 -4.28 -17.31
C ILE A 45 -15.77 -5.45 -18.26
N ILE A 46 -14.82 -6.28 -17.90
CA ILE A 46 -14.23 -7.30 -18.75
C ILE A 46 -14.80 -8.67 -18.36
N GLY A 47 -15.08 -9.49 -19.36
CA GLY A 47 -15.63 -10.82 -19.13
C GLY A 47 -15.85 -11.60 -20.43
N SER A 48 -16.69 -12.64 -20.34
CA SER A 48 -17.11 -13.46 -21.49
C SER A 48 -18.64 -13.51 -21.59
N LEU A 49 -19.15 -13.58 -22.80
CA LEU A 49 -20.57 -13.80 -23.08
C LEU A 49 -20.84 -15.27 -23.43
N SER A 50 -21.96 -15.81 -22.97
CA SER A 50 -22.42 -17.15 -23.33
C SER A 50 -22.83 -17.29 -24.79
N GLU A 51 -23.24 -16.18 -25.44
CA GLU A 51 -23.63 -16.11 -26.84
C GLU A 51 -23.01 -14.88 -27.52
N GLU A 52 -22.73 -14.96 -28.83
CA GLU A 52 -22.27 -13.79 -29.58
C GLU A 52 -23.40 -12.75 -29.71
N VAL A 53 -23.19 -11.63 -29.06
CA VAL A 53 -24.06 -10.46 -29.19
C VAL A 53 -23.32 -9.40 -30.01
N GLY A 54 -23.98 -8.83 -31.01
CA GLY A 54 -23.44 -7.68 -31.74
C GLY A 54 -23.28 -6.49 -30.79
N ALA A 55 -22.56 -5.45 -31.23
CA ALA A 55 -22.41 -4.21 -30.46
C ALA A 55 -23.80 -3.65 -30.05
N VAL A 56 -24.06 -3.62 -28.76
CA VAL A 56 -25.33 -3.16 -28.20
C VAL A 56 -25.06 -1.97 -27.28
N THR A 57 -25.82 -0.91 -27.49
CA THR A 57 -25.83 0.22 -26.56
C THR A 57 -26.66 -0.15 -25.33
N LEU A 58 -26.09 -0.03 -24.18
CA LEU A 58 -26.74 -0.33 -22.92
C LEU A 58 -27.43 0.92 -22.35
N PRO A 59 -28.45 0.78 -21.49
CA PRO A 59 -29.00 1.91 -20.76
C PRO A 59 -27.91 2.59 -19.92
N ASN A 60 -28.09 3.88 -19.69
CA ASN A 60 -27.14 4.65 -18.88
C ASN A 60 -26.97 4.00 -17.50
N TYR A 61 -25.71 3.86 -17.10
CA TYR A 61 -25.34 3.31 -15.82
C TYR A 61 -25.01 4.46 -14.86
N ASN A 62 -25.81 4.62 -13.82
CA ASN A 62 -25.58 5.66 -12.82
C ASN A 62 -24.66 5.16 -11.72
N ILE A 63 -23.57 5.83 -11.52
CA ILE A 63 -22.67 5.58 -10.39
C ILE A 63 -22.86 6.71 -9.37
N GLU A 64 -23.18 6.37 -8.14
CA GLU A 64 -23.43 7.32 -7.06
C GLU A 64 -22.24 8.30 -6.92
N LYS A 65 -22.51 9.59 -6.90
CA LYS A 65 -21.56 10.70 -6.85
C LYS A 65 -20.73 10.97 -8.12
N MET A 66 -20.88 10.18 -9.19
CA MET A 66 -20.23 10.47 -10.48
C MET A 66 -21.23 10.92 -11.54
N GLY A 67 -22.42 10.31 -11.58
CA GLY A 67 -23.44 10.59 -12.57
C GLY A 67 -23.68 9.43 -13.55
N ASP A 68 -24.30 9.74 -14.70
CA ASP A 68 -24.73 8.76 -15.67
C ASP A 68 -23.64 8.45 -16.70
N PHE A 69 -23.18 7.22 -16.72
CA PHE A 69 -22.27 6.69 -17.73
C PHE A 69 -23.04 6.21 -18.95
N GLN A 70 -22.51 6.47 -20.13
CA GLN A 70 -22.96 5.86 -21.37
C GLN A 70 -22.22 4.55 -21.59
N CYS A 71 -22.93 3.45 -21.71
CA CYS A 71 -22.34 2.12 -21.79
C CYS A 71 -22.65 1.44 -23.13
N ALA A 72 -21.69 0.64 -23.61
CA ALA A 72 -21.85 -0.23 -24.76
C ALA A 72 -21.06 -1.53 -24.52
N ILE A 73 -21.56 -2.66 -25.05
CA ILE A 73 -20.84 -3.93 -25.02
C ILE A 73 -20.26 -4.25 -26.40
N GLY A 74 -19.08 -4.84 -26.42
CA GLY A 74 -18.39 -5.27 -27.63
C GLY A 74 -17.35 -6.35 -27.37
N LYS A 75 -16.70 -6.79 -28.45
CA LYS A 75 -15.54 -7.70 -28.34
C LYS A 75 -14.36 -6.93 -27.73
N ASN A 76 -13.59 -7.62 -26.90
CA ASN A 76 -12.32 -7.11 -26.37
C ASN A 76 -11.24 -7.35 -27.42
N GLU A 77 -11.01 -6.37 -28.28
CA GLU A 77 -10.13 -6.47 -29.45
C GLU A 77 -8.67 -6.77 -29.04
N GLY A 78 -8.12 -7.85 -29.58
CA GLY A 78 -6.73 -8.26 -29.30
C GLY A 78 -6.54 -9.16 -28.07
N GLU A 79 -7.59 -9.36 -27.25
CA GLU A 79 -7.52 -10.26 -26.12
C GLU A 79 -7.52 -11.73 -26.58
N LYS A 80 -6.64 -12.55 -25.98
CA LYS A 80 -6.48 -13.96 -26.31
C LYS A 80 -7.14 -14.90 -25.30
N ASP A 81 -7.41 -14.40 -24.09
CA ASP A 81 -8.10 -15.18 -23.06
C ASP A 81 -9.59 -15.21 -23.34
N PRO A 82 -10.19 -16.41 -23.57
CA PRO A 82 -11.63 -16.54 -23.79
C PRO A 82 -12.48 -15.97 -22.64
N ALA A 83 -12.00 -16.02 -21.40
CA ALA A 83 -12.69 -15.45 -20.22
C ALA A 83 -12.77 -13.93 -20.24
N ARG A 84 -11.98 -13.26 -21.07
CA ARG A 84 -11.89 -11.80 -21.23
C ARG A 84 -12.31 -11.32 -22.61
N SER A 85 -12.99 -12.17 -23.38
CA SER A 85 -13.31 -11.95 -24.80
C SER A 85 -14.25 -10.78 -25.09
N HIS A 86 -14.96 -10.28 -24.09
CA HIS A 86 -15.94 -9.20 -24.22
C HIS A 86 -15.67 -8.09 -23.18
N VAL A 87 -16.07 -6.89 -23.53
CA VAL A 87 -15.95 -5.73 -22.65
C VAL A 87 -17.22 -4.87 -22.70
N ILE A 88 -17.73 -4.49 -21.53
CA ILE A 88 -18.71 -3.42 -21.39
C ILE A 88 -17.91 -2.15 -21.14
N THR A 89 -17.94 -1.23 -22.08
CA THR A 89 -17.27 0.07 -21.96
C THR A 89 -18.30 1.12 -21.54
N CYS A 90 -18.08 1.75 -20.39
CA CYS A 90 -18.90 2.83 -19.87
C CYS A 90 -18.07 4.11 -19.83
N THR A 91 -18.58 5.23 -20.33
CA THR A 91 -17.86 6.50 -20.37
C THR A 91 -18.67 7.64 -19.79
N ILE A 92 -17.98 8.56 -19.12
CA ILE A 92 -18.53 9.81 -18.62
C ILE A 92 -17.54 10.95 -18.87
N GLU A 93 -18.06 12.14 -19.22
CA GLU A 93 -17.24 13.34 -19.34
C GLU A 93 -17.38 14.20 -18.09
N GLY A 94 -16.28 14.72 -17.59
CA GLY A 94 -16.22 15.58 -16.41
C GLY A 94 -14.80 15.73 -15.89
N ASN A 95 -14.61 16.62 -14.95
CA ASN A 95 -13.36 16.74 -14.22
C ASN A 95 -13.45 15.85 -12.97
N PHE A 96 -12.67 14.82 -12.94
CA PHE A 96 -12.63 13.83 -11.85
C PHE A 96 -11.27 13.89 -11.17
N GLU A 97 -11.28 13.77 -9.85
CA GLU A 97 -10.05 13.56 -9.06
C GLU A 97 -9.80 12.05 -8.93
N PRO A 98 -8.54 11.63 -8.82
CA PRO A 98 -8.20 10.24 -8.51
C PRO A 98 -8.92 9.77 -7.25
N LYS A 99 -9.77 8.75 -7.38
CA LYS A 99 -10.62 8.28 -6.29
C LYS A 99 -11.18 6.89 -6.55
N ALA A 100 -11.43 6.15 -5.46
CA ALA A 100 -12.16 4.89 -5.51
C ALA A 100 -13.68 5.12 -5.50
N PHE A 101 -14.39 4.36 -6.31
CA PHE A 101 -15.85 4.36 -6.39
C PHE A 101 -16.39 2.94 -6.25
N ILE A 102 -17.55 2.81 -5.60
CA ILE A 102 -18.25 1.54 -5.45
C ILE A 102 -19.18 1.36 -6.65
N LEU A 103 -19.08 0.21 -7.31
CA LEU A 103 -19.99 -0.21 -8.36
C LEU A 103 -21.08 -1.10 -7.76
N ASP A 104 -22.32 -0.68 -7.92
CA ASP A 104 -23.44 -1.60 -7.78
C ASP A 104 -23.53 -2.49 -9.03
N GLU A 105 -24.20 -3.66 -8.91
CA GLU A 105 -24.44 -4.52 -10.06
C GLU A 105 -25.11 -3.72 -11.19
N PRO A 106 -24.51 -3.65 -12.40
CA PRO A 106 -25.10 -2.92 -13.49
C PRO A 106 -26.44 -3.56 -13.85
N LYS A 107 -27.54 -2.85 -13.67
CA LYS A 107 -28.86 -3.29 -14.17
C LYS A 107 -28.91 -3.09 -15.68
N VAL A 108 -28.32 -4.03 -16.39
CA VAL A 108 -28.26 -4.00 -17.83
C VAL A 108 -29.48 -4.76 -18.35
N ASN A 109 -30.45 -4.06 -18.95
CA ASN A 109 -31.57 -4.71 -19.62
C ASN A 109 -31.03 -5.57 -20.78
N GLY A 110 -31.04 -6.87 -20.62
CA GLY A 110 -30.64 -7.81 -21.67
C GLY A 110 -29.44 -8.69 -21.30
N PHE A 111 -28.84 -8.56 -20.12
CA PHE A 111 -27.78 -9.44 -19.62
C PHE A 111 -28.00 -9.76 -18.15
N ASP A 112 -27.73 -11.02 -17.79
CA ASP A 112 -27.59 -11.42 -16.41
C ASP A 112 -26.11 -11.73 -16.15
N PHE A 113 -25.56 -11.24 -15.06
CA PHE A 113 -24.20 -11.56 -14.62
C PHE A 113 -24.16 -12.94 -13.93
N LEU A 114 -24.39 -13.98 -14.72
CA LEU A 114 -24.44 -15.36 -14.26
C LEU A 114 -23.33 -16.20 -14.91
N ASN A 115 -22.89 -17.26 -14.23
CA ASN A 115 -22.08 -18.30 -14.86
C ASN A 115 -22.95 -19.37 -15.53
N GLU A 116 -22.32 -20.34 -16.19
CA GLU A 116 -23.03 -21.46 -16.86
C GLU A 116 -23.93 -22.29 -15.94
N LYS A 117 -23.76 -22.17 -14.61
CA LYS A 117 -24.57 -22.86 -13.58
C LYS A 117 -25.73 -22.00 -13.09
N GLY A 118 -25.89 -20.76 -13.58
CA GLY A 118 -26.90 -19.81 -13.13
C GLY A 118 -26.58 -19.14 -11.79
N GLU A 119 -25.32 -19.17 -11.34
CA GLU A 119 -24.87 -18.49 -10.14
C GLU A 119 -24.38 -17.08 -10.51
N SER A 120 -24.68 -16.06 -9.68
CA SER A 120 -24.23 -14.70 -9.93
C SER A 120 -22.71 -14.63 -9.98
N THR A 121 -22.18 -14.00 -11.03
CA THR A 121 -20.75 -13.72 -11.19
C THR A 121 -20.41 -12.31 -10.76
N TRP A 122 -21.40 -11.46 -10.53
CA TRP A 122 -21.21 -10.15 -9.92
C TRP A 122 -21.05 -10.30 -8.40
N PRO A 123 -20.20 -9.49 -7.77
CA PRO A 123 -20.03 -9.52 -6.32
C PRO A 123 -21.34 -9.39 -5.57
N THR A 124 -21.53 -10.17 -4.53
CA THR A 124 -22.70 -10.10 -3.65
C THR A 124 -22.79 -8.73 -2.95
N GLU A 125 -23.94 -8.39 -2.34
CA GLU A 125 -24.09 -7.15 -1.57
C GLU A 125 -23.07 -7.00 -0.43
N ALA A 126 -22.49 -8.09 0.05
CA ALA A 126 -21.41 -8.09 1.04
C ALA A 126 -20.04 -7.75 0.42
N GLU A 127 -19.88 -8.03 -0.88
CA GLU A 127 -18.67 -7.87 -1.68
C GLU A 127 -18.93 -6.85 -2.78
N LYS A 128 -18.93 -5.57 -2.48
CA LYS A 128 -19.16 -4.53 -3.50
C LYS A 128 -17.94 -4.34 -4.39
N ALA A 129 -18.09 -4.46 -5.70
CA ALA A 129 -17.05 -4.13 -6.66
C ALA A 129 -16.64 -2.66 -6.48
N THR A 130 -15.35 -2.41 -6.53
CA THR A 130 -14.79 -1.07 -6.46
C THR A 130 -13.98 -0.82 -7.72
N PHE A 131 -14.03 0.38 -8.27
CA PHE A 131 -13.10 0.80 -9.31
C PHE A 131 -12.39 2.08 -8.91
N LEU A 132 -11.21 2.28 -9.47
CA LEU A 132 -10.41 3.47 -9.25
C LEU A 132 -10.39 4.33 -10.50
N ILE A 133 -10.44 5.65 -10.29
CA ILE A 133 -9.96 6.61 -11.27
C ILE A 133 -8.52 6.92 -10.90
N GLY A 134 -7.60 6.57 -11.78
CA GLY A 134 -6.19 6.92 -11.65
C GLY A 134 -5.90 8.37 -12.03
N GLU A 135 -4.63 8.74 -12.02
CA GLU A 135 -4.15 10.03 -12.51
C GLU A 135 -4.44 10.19 -14.02
N CYS A 136 -4.32 11.42 -14.51
CA CYS A 136 -4.52 11.71 -15.92
C CYS A 136 -3.60 10.91 -16.83
N GLY A 137 -4.16 10.16 -17.75
CA GLY A 137 -3.44 9.26 -18.65
C GLY A 137 -3.14 7.88 -18.09
N GLU A 138 -3.52 7.61 -16.85
CA GLU A 138 -3.31 6.31 -16.19
C GLU A 138 -4.44 5.34 -16.53
N ARG A 139 -4.05 4.08 -16.77
CA ARG A 139 -4.95 2.93 -16.85
C ARG A 139 -4.78 2.09 -15.59
N VAL A 140 -5.86 1.89 -14.87
CA VAL A 140 -5.90 1.06 -13.66
C VAL A 140 -6.65 -0.22 -13.98
N GLU A 141 -6.00 -1.36 -13.80
CA GLU A 141 -6.59 -2.70 -13.97
C GLU A 141 -6.83 -3.32 -12.60
N LEU A 142 -8.04 -3.87 -12.42
CA LEU A 142 -8.46 -4.58 -11.24
C LEU A 142 -8.93 -5.97 -11.66
N ASP A 143 -8.14 -6.98 -11.34
CA ASP A 143 -8.53 -8.36 -11.56
C ASP A 143 -9.54 -8.83 -10.49
N LYS A 144 -10.11 -10.00 -10.72
CA LYS A 144 -11.18 -10.57 -9.88
C LYS A 144 -10.69 -10.83 -8.44
N GLU A 145 -9.40 -11.07 -8.24
CA GLU A 145 -8.82 -11.36 -6.91
C GLU A 145 -8.66 -10.09 -6.09
N ASN A 146 -8.49 -8.93 -6.75
CA ASN A 146 -8.28 -7.62 -6.14
C ASN A 146 -9.56 -6.78 -6.01
N LEU A 147 -10.68 -7.24 -6.58
CA LEU A 147 -11.95 -6.49 -6.60
C LEU A 147 -12.77 -6.60 -5.32
N PHE A 148 -12.50 -7.58 -4.48
CA PHE A 148 -13.39 -7.96 -3.39
C PHE A 148 -12.81 -7.66 -2.02
N PHE A 149 -13.37 -6.64 -1.38
CA PHE A 149 -13.12 -6.34 0.02
C PHE A 149 -14.40 -6.57 0.82
N GLU A 150 -14.31 -7.22 1.97
CA GLU A 150 -15.40 -7.19 2.94
C GLU A 150 -15.73 -5.74 3.35
N LYS A 151 -17.00 -5.45 3.59
CA LYS A 151 -17.48 -4.09 3.94
C LYS A 151 -16.73 -3.48 5.14
N SER A 152 -16.26 -4.31 6.06
CA SER A 152 -15.43 -3.93 7.21
C SER A 152 -14.01 -3.49 6.81
N GLU A 153 -13.46 -4.05 5.72
CA GLU A 153 -12.11 -3.72 5.23
C GLU A 153 -12.10 -2.39 4.46
N ARG A 154 -13.25 -1.98 3.92
CA ARG A 154 -13.40 -0.75 3.12
C ARG A 154 -13.46 0.53 3.95
N SER A 155 -13.93 0.47 5.20
CA SER A 155 -14.07 1.67 6.01
C SER A 155 -12.74 2.32 6.37
N GLY A 156 -11.64 1.54 6.38
CA GLY A 156 -10.28 2.04 6.57
C GLY A 156 -9.58 2.50 5.28
N LEU A 157 -10.00 1.94 4.11
CA LEU A 157 -9.33 2.17 2.81
C LEU A 157 -9.91 3.34 2.00
N LEU A 158 -11.18 3.69 2.20
CA LEU A 158 -11.90 4.64 1.35
C LEU A 158 -11.89 6.08 1.85
N SER A 159 -11.28 6.37 2.95
CA SER A 159 -11.16 7.73 3.45
C SER A 159 -9.72 8.22 3.31
N GLY A 160 -9.40 8.86 2.22
CA GLY A 160 -8.37 9.90 2.19
C GLY A 160 -8.70 11.08 3.12
N SER A 161 -9.73 10.92 3.97
CA SER A 161 -10.11 11.82 5.05
C SER A 161 -9.96 11.08 6.36
N ALA A 162 -8.88 11.39 7.08
CA ALA A 162 -8.66 11.09 8.48
C ALA A 162 -8.55 9.58 8.82
N TYR A 163 -7.42 8.95 8.48
CA TYR A 163 -6.87 7.91 9.35
C TYR A 163 -6.75 8.54 10.73
N GLU A 164 -7.75 8.32 11.60
CA GLU A 164 -7.62 8.69 13.00
C GLU A 164 -6.54 7.80 13.57
N ASP A 165 -5.41 8.39 13.91
CA ASP A 165 -4.30 7.71 14.53
C ASP A 165 -4.77 7.01 15.81
N PRO A 166 -4.93 5.68 15.81
CA PRO A 166 -5.51 4.98 16.94
C PRO A 166 -4.61 5.05 18.18
N VAL A 167 -3.34 5.36 17.99
CA VAL A 167 -2.35 5.52 19.07
C VAL A 167 -2.71 6.71 19.98
N LYS A 168 -3.37 7.74 19.43
CA LYS A 168 -3.83 8.90 20.22
C LYS A 168 -4.88 8.54 21.27
N SER A 169 -5.62 7.47 21.07
CA SER A 169 -6.65 7.00 22.03
C SER A 169 -6.10 6.13 23.16
N ILE A 170 -4.84 5.70 23.08
CA ILE A 170 -4.19 4.80 24.04
C ILE A 170 -3.89 5.55 25.34
N ARG A 171 -4.41 5.05 26.45
CA ARG A 171 -4.05 5.50 27.79
C ARG A 171 -2.67 4.94 28.18
N LYS A 172 -1.59 5.55 27.65
CA LYS A 172 -0.20 5.07 27.83
C LYS A 172 0.18 4.88 29.30
N ASP A 173 -0.27 5.74 30.19
CA ASP A 173 -0.03 5.62 31.63
C ASP A 173 -0.70 4.39 32.26
N VAL A 174 -1.87 3.98 31.75
CA VAL A 174 -2.58 2.76 32.19
C VAL A 174 -1.85 1.52 31.66
N VAL A 175 -1.42 1.54 30.40
CA VAL A 175 -0.62 0.47 29.81
C VAL A 175 0.69 0.30 30.57
N ASP A 176 1.38 1.36 30.92
CA ASP A 176 2.63 1.31 31.71
C ASP A 176 2.42 0.73 33.12
N LYS A 177 1.29 1.04 33.76
CA LYS A 177 0.93 0.40 35.04
C LYS A 177 0.63 -1.10 34.87
N ALA A 178 -0.04 -1.46 33.80
CA ALA A 178 -0.35 -2.85 33.45
C ALA A 178 0.94 -3.67 33.19
N LEU A 179 1.89 -3.13 32.43
CA LEU A 179 3.19 -3.74 32.17
C LEU A 179 3.97 -3.99 33.46
N ARG A 180 4.08 -2.98 34.31
CA ARG A 180 4.79 -3.10 35.61
C ARG A 180 4.16 -4.12 36.57
N ALA A 181 2.90 -4.51 36.36
CA ALA A 181 2.23 -5.53 37.14
C ALA A 181 2.49 -6.95 36.63
N LEU A 182 3.13 -7.12 35.48
CA LEU A 182 3.54 -8.42 34.95
C LEU A 182 4.77 -8.96 35.68
N PRO A 183 4.87 -10.28 35.85
CA PRO A 183 6.10 -10.90 36.38
C PRO A 183 7.23 -10.80 35.35
N PRO A 184 8.50 -10.86 35.80
CA PRO A 184 9.64 -10.92 34.89
C PRO A 184 9.56 -12.13 33.95
N ARG A 185 9.83 -11.93 32.64
CA ARG A 185 9.83 -12.99 31.62
C ARG A 185 10.65 -14.20 32.03
N ASN A 186 11.90 -13.98 32.44
CA ASN A 186 12.87 -15.03 32.79
C ASN A 186 12.55 -15.83 34.08
N LYS A 187 11.46 -15.51 34.77
CA LYS A 187 10.96 -16.23 35.95
C LYS A 187 9.60 -16.87 35.72
N THR A 188 9.11 -16.87 34.49
CA THR A 188 7.77 -17.32 34.15
C THR A 188 7.81 -18.13 32.86
N THR A 189 6.95 -19.13 32.72
CA THR A 189 6.69 -19.76 31.42
C THR A 189 5.79 -18.91 30.57
N GLN A 190 5.83 -19.11 29.26
CA GLN A 190 4.95 -18.38 28.31
C GLN A 190 3.48 -18.54 28.69
N GLU A 191 3.03 -19.77 29.03
CA GLU A 191 1.65 -20.06 29.44
C GLU A 191 1.21 -19.24 30.67
N VAL A 192 2.08 -19.16 31.69
CA VAL A 192 1.82 -18.36 32.89
C VAL A 192 1.79 -16.87 32.54
N MET A 193 2.68 -16.39 31.67
CA MET A 193 2.67 -15.00 31.21
C MET A 193 1.37 -14.66 30.49
N MET A 194 0.93 -15.50 29.55
CA MET A 194 -0.34 -15.35 28.83
C MET A 194 -1.53 -15.27 29.78
N THR A 195 -1.56 -16.14 30.80
CA THR A 195 -2.59 -16.12 31.84
C THR A 195 -2.57 -14.82 32.65
N ARG A 196 -1.39 -14.29 32.96
CA ARG A 196 -1.22 -13.03 33.68
C ARG A 196 -1.64 -11.84 32.83
N MET A 197 -1.25 -11.80 31.55
CA MET A 197 -1.66 -10.74 30.61
C MET A 197 -3.19 -10.66 30.48
N LYS A 198 -3.87 -11.82 30.34
CA LYS A 198 -5.32 -11.89 30.34
C LYS A 198 -5.95 -11.30 31.61
N SER A 199 -5.42 -11.65 32.76
CA SER A 199 -5.91 -11.16 34.07
C SER A 199 -5.69 -9.65 34.19
N ILE A 200 -4.54 -9.16 33.78
CA ILE A 200 -4.15 -7.75 33.80
C ILE A 200 -5.01 -6.94 32.83
N ARG A 201 -5.28 -7.42 31.63
CA ARG A 201 -6.21 -6.77 30.71
C ARG A 201 -7.55 -6.54 31.36
N THR A 202 -8.11 -7.55 32.02
CA THR A 202 -9.39 -7.44 32.73
C THR A 202 -9.32 -6.45 33.88
N PHE A 203 -8.27 -6.52 34.71
CA PHE A 203 -8.10 -5.67 35.89
C PHE A 203 -7.99 -4.18 35.53
N TYR A 204 -7.21 -3.85 34.50
CA TYR A 204 -7.04 -2.46 34.05
C TYR A 204 -8.08 -2.02 33.02
N SER A 205 -9.00 -2.91 32.64
CA SER A 205 -10.02 -2.67 31.60
C SER A 205 -9.37 -2.11 30.30
N LEU A 206 -8.34 -2.81 29.81
CA LEU A 206 -7.65 -2.40 28.58
C LEU A 206 -8.54 -2.70 27.38
N THR A 207 -8.64 -1.74 26.47
CA THR A 207 -9.24 -1.93 25.15
C THR A 207 -8.39 -2.89 24.31
N ASP A 208 -8.90 -3.36 23.16
CA ASP A 208 -8.13 -4.21 22.25
C ASP A 208 -6.86 -3.51 21.78
N MET A 209 -6.95 -2.23 21.44
CA MET A 209 -5.82 -1.41 21.02
C MET A 209 -4.77 -1.25 22.13
N GLU A 210 -5.20 -0.98 23.36
CA GLU A 210 -4.31 -0.87 24.51
C GLU A 210 -3.65 -2.20 24.86
N ALA A 211 -4.37 -3.30 24.73
CA ALA A 211 -3.82 -4.66 24.94
C ALA A 211 -2.78 -5.01 23.87
N ALA A 212 -3.04 -4.68 22.60
CA ALA A 212 -2.09 -4.85 21.51
C ALA A 212 -0.82 -4.00 21.73
N TYR A 213 -0.99 -2.73 22.11
CA TYR A 213 0.13 -1.84 22.41
C TYR A 213 0.92 -2.28 23.64
N MET A 214 0.24 -2.88 24.63
CA MET A 214 0.91 -3.46 25.79
C MET A 214 1.85 -4.61 25.37
N VAL A 215 1.45 -5.47 24.44
CA VAL A 215 2.33 -6.53 23.91
C VAL A 215 3.51 -5.94 23.16
N TYR A 216 3.28 -4.93 22.32
CA TYR A 216 4.34 -4.25 21.59
C TYR A 216 5.42 -3.68 22.53
N LYS A 217 5.00 -2.98 23.59
CA LYS A 217 5.92 -2.48 24.62
C LYS A 217 6.55 -3.60 25.44
N TRP A 218 5.82 -4.68 25.71
CA TRP A 218 6.37 -5.83 26.44
C TRP A 218 7.50 -6.49 25.64
N GLU A 219 7.37 -6.60 24.32
CA GLU A 219 8.44 -7.11 23.46
C GLU A 219 9.68 -6.20 23.52
N TYR A 220 9.48 -4.88 23.44
CA TYR A 220 10.59 -3.93 23.64
C TYR A 220 11.33 -4.12 24.97
N GLU A 221 10.62 -4.34 26.06
CA GLU A 221 11.23 -4.48 27.39
C GLU A 221 11.89 -5.85 27.62
N ASN A 222 11.53 -6.88 26.84
CA ASN A 222 11.87 -8.27 27.14
C ASN A 222 12.61 -9.02 26.04
N LEU A 223 12.66 -8.50 24.82
CA LEU A 223 13.26 -9.17 23.68
C LEU A 223 14.44 -8.39 23.11
N GLN A 224 15.35 -9.13 22.48
CA GLN A 224 16.49 -8.58 21.74
C GLN A 224 16.60 -9.32 20.40
N TYR A 225 16.97 -8.58 19.35
CA TYR A 225 17.21 -9.20 18.05
C TYR A 225 18.55 -9.95 18.07
N ASP A 226 18.58 -11.12 17.44
CA ASP A 226 19.76 -11.97 17.32
C ASP A 226 20.67 -11.48 16.19
N CYS A 227 21.27 -10.29 16.38
CA CYS A 227 22.12 -9.63 15.39
C CYS A 227 23.32 -10.49 15.00
N TYR A 228 23.99 -11.11 16.01
CA TYR A 228 25.16 -11.92 15.76
C TYR A 228 24.87 -13.13 14.88
N ASN A 229 23.89 -13.97 15.25
CA ASN A 229 23.56 -15.16 14.47
C ASN A 229 22.92 -14.79 13.11
N TYR A 230 22.16 -13.71 13.06
CA TYR A 230 21.60 -13.22 11.79
C TYR A 230 22.69 -12.88 10.77
N ASN A 231 23.81 -12.30 11.22
CA ASN A 231 24.94 -11.92 10.36
C ASN A 231 25.89 -13.10 10.06
N HIS A 232 26.05 -14.06 10.99
CA HIS A 232 27.15 -15.04 10.93
C HIS A 232 26.69 -16.49 10.84
N ASP A 233 25.60 -16.89 11.51
CA ASP A 233 25.17 -18.28 11.60
C ASP A 233 23.63 -18.41 11.69
N ARG A 234 22.97 -18.23 10.57
CA ARG A 234 21.50 -18.29 10.50
C ARG A 234 20.93 -19.66 10.86
N ASP A 235 21.72 -20.74 10.79
CA ASP A 235 21.29 -22.08 11.16
C ASP A 235 21.18 -22.25 12.70
N ALA A 236 21.84 -21.36 13.47
CA ALA A 236 21.72 -21.32 14.93
C ALA A 236 20.47 -20.59 15.45
N ILE A 237 19.72 -19.90 14.57
CA ILE A 237 18.55 -19.11 14.95
C ILE A 237 17.36 -20.01 15.26
N ASP A 238 16.76 -19.82 16.42
CA ASP A 238 15.46 -20.40 16.75
C ASP A 238 14.30 -19.46 16.29
N PHE A 239 13.61 -19.86 15.24
CA PHE A 239 12.48 -19.12 14.68
C PHE A 239 11.15 -19.43 15.41
N SER A 240 11.15 -20.18 16.50
CA SER A 240 9.95 -20.51 17.23
C SER A 240 9.57 -19.40 18.24
N GLU A 241 8.28 -19.30 18.56
CA GLU A 241 7.82 -18.41 19.61
C GLU A 241 8.30 -18.84 21.00
N GLU A 242 8.37 -20.15 21.25
CA GLU A 242 8.83 -20.72 22.51
C GLU A 242 10.31 -20.42 22.75
N GLY A 243 11.15 -20.61 21.73
CA GLY A 243 12.57 -20.26 21.77
C GLY A 243 12.79 -18.77 22.00
N THR A 244 12.08 -17.93 21.26
CA THR A 244 12.10 -16.48 21.42
C THR A 244 11.66 -16.06 22.84
N TYR A 245 10.56 -16.63 23.35
CA TYR A 245 10.11 -16.34 24.71
C TYR A 245 11.12 -16.79 25.75
N SER A 246 11.63 -18.01 25.65
CA SER A 246 12.50 -18.60 26.70
C SER A 246 13.87 -17.93 26.78
N SER A 247 14.51 -17.66 25.63
CA SER A 247 15.81 -16.99 25.57
C SER A 247 15.68 -15.47 25.76
N GLY A 248 14.63 -14.86 25.24
CA GLY A 248 14.48 -13.40 25.06
C GLY A 248 15.26 -12.89 23.86
N VAL A 249 15.72 -13.78 23.00
CA VAL A 249 16.47 -13.47 21.79
C VAL A 249 15.78 -14.17 20.63
N GLY A 250 15.61 -13.47 19.53
CA GLY A 250 14.97 -14.01 18.33
C GLY A 250 15.14 -13.10 17.13
N VAL A 251 14.48 -13.46 16.05
CA VAL A 251 14.42 -12.64 14.82
C VAL A 251 12.96 -12.29 14.50
N CYS A 252 12.74 -11.55 13.45
CA CYS A 252 11.41 -11.03 13.04
C CYS A 252 10.30 -12.10 13.10
N ASP A 253 10.58 -13.30 12.64
CA ASP A 253 9.60 -14.39 12.62
C ASP A 253 9.20 -14.89 14.02
N GLY A 254 10.17 -15.02 14.91
CA GLY A 254 9.93 -15.39 16.31
C GLY A 254 9.14 -14.31 17.06
N PHE A 255 9.49 -13.03 16.86
CA PHE A 255 8.76 -11.89 17.41
C PHE A 255 7.33 -11.85 16.91
N ALA A 256 7.12 -11.91 15.59
CA ALA A 256 5.79 -11.86 15.00
C ALA A 256 4.88 -13.01 15.48
N LYS A 257 5.41 -14.22 15.66
CA LYS A 257 4.65 -15.35 16.23
C LYS A 257 4.30 -15.13 17.69
N LEU A 258 5.26 -14.69 18.50
CA LEU A 258 5.07 -14.45 19.94
C LEU A 258 4.05 -13.33 20.15
N TYR A 259 4.12 -12.26 19.36
CA TYR A 259 3.14 -11.17 19.38
C TYR A 259 1.71 -11.69 19.19
N VAL A 260 1.49 -12.56 18.16
CA VAL A 260 0.18 -13.16 17.88
C VAL A 260 -0.32 -13.98 19.09
N SER A 261 0.54 -14.80 19.66
CA SER A 261 0.17 -15.65 20.81
C SER A 261 -0.19 -14.84 22.06
N LEU A 262 0.59 -13.80 22.37
CA LEU A 262 0.33 -12.93 23.52
C LEU A 262 -0.93 -12.08 23.33
N CYS A 263 -1.15 -11.52 22.14
CA CYS A 263 -2.39 -10.82 21.78
C CYS A 263 -3.60 -11.76 21.88
N GLY A 264 -3.50 -12.97 21.30
CA GLY A 264 -4.56 -13.99 21.34
C GLY A 264 -4.96 -14.38 22.76
N ALA A 265 -3.99 -14.49 23.68
CA ALA A 265 -4.26 -14.79 25.09
C ALA A 265 -5.13 -13.71 25.76
N MET A 266 -5.01 -12.48 25.32
CA MET A 266 -5.84 -11.37 25.77
C MET A 266 -7.14 -11.22 24.99
N GLY A 267 -7.35 -12.00 23.92
CA GLY A 267 -8.53 -11.93 23.06
C GLY A 267 -8.45 -10.85 21.98
N VAL A 268 -7.26 -10.36 21.68
CA VAL A 268 -7.02 -9.46 20.53
C VAL A 268 -6.72 -10.31 19.32
N GLU A 269 -7.42 -10.04 18.21
CA GLU A 269 -7.19 -10.71 16.93
C GLU A 269 -5.93 -10.13 16.27
N ALA A 270 -4.90 -10.97 16.16
CA ALA A 270 -3.61 -10.60 15.59
C ALA A 270 -3.14 -11.62 14.56
N TYR A 271 -2.36 -11.18 13.59
CA TYR A 271 -1.88 -11.97 12.47
C TYR A 271 -0.37 -11.80 12.31
N ARG A 272 0.31 -12.90 11.99
CA ARG A 272 1.66 -12.87 11.46
C ARG A 272 1.60 -12.61 9.96
N VAL A 273 2.23 -11.58 9.50
CA VAL A 273 2.35 -11.21 8.10
C VAL A 273 3.75 -11.51 7.62
N VAL A 274 3.87 -12.15 6.46
CA VAL A 274 5.16 -12.42 5.80
C VAL A 274 5.21 -11.63 4.51
N GLY A 275 6.36 -11.08 4.17
CA GLY A 275 6.50 -10.30 2.96
C GLY A 275 7.92 -9.88 2.66
N TYR A 276 8.03 -8.82 1.91
CA TYR A 276 9.27 -8.23 1.42
C TYR A 276 9.53 -6.93 2.16
N SER A 277 10.78 -6.72 2.55
CA SER A 277 11.18 -5.48 3.23
C SER A 277 12.26 -4.73 2.44
N LYS A 278 12.40 -3.44 2.74
CA LYS A 278 13.52 -2.64 2.25
C LYS A 278 14.60 -2.54 3.33
N ALA A 279 15.04 -3.68 3.83
CA ALA A 279 16.13 -3.77 4.79
C ALA A 279 17.45 -4.13 4.09
N GLY A 280 18.56 -3.78 4.68
CA GLY A 280 19.93 -4.20 4.42
C GLY A 280 20.34 -4.53 2.98
N ASP A 281 19.93 -5.69 2.51
CA ASP A 281 20.29 -6.21 1.16
C ASP A 281 19.33 -5.73 0.05
N PHE A 282 18.34 -4.89 0.35
CA PHE A 282 17.42 -4.39 -0.67
C PHE A 282 18.16 -3.52 -1.69
N VAL A 283 17.94 -3.81 -2.98
CA VAL A 283 18.51 -3.04 -4.09
C VAL A 283 17.37 -2.44 -4.91
N PRO A 284 17.25 -1.11 -4.98
CA PRO A 284 16.22 -0.45 -5.78
C PRO A 284 16.17 -0.95 -7.21
N GLY A 285 14.95 -1.23 -7.72
CA GLY A 285 14.73 -1.75 -9.07
C GLY A 285 14.99 -3.23 -9.27
N VAL A 286 15.54 -3.92 -8.29
CA VAL A 286 15.75 -5.37 -8.32
C VAL A 286 14.61 -6.07 -7.60
N ILE A 287 13.83 -6.86 -8.35
CA ILE A 287 12.70 -7.60 -7.77
C ILE A 287 13.23 -8.68 -6.81
N PRO A 288 12.87 -8.66 -5.51
CA PRO A 288 13.25 -9.68 -4.56
C PRO A 288 12.77 -11.08 -4.99
N LYS A 289 13.57 -12.10 -4.76
CA LYS A 289 13.26 -13.49 -5.17
C LYS A 289 12.42 -14.25 -4.16
N ALA A 290 12.48 -13.85 -2.91
CA ALA A 290 11.76 -14.48 -1.80
C ALA A 290 11.43 -13.42 -0.75
N SER A 291 10.41 -13.68 0.06
CA SER A 291 10.11 -12.88 1.25
C SER A 291 11.25 -13.01 2.26
N ASP A 292 11.58 -11.92 2.92
CA ASP A 292 12.74 -11.78 3.81
C ASP A 292 12.38 -11.30 5.21
N HIS A 293 11.12 -10.90 5.44
CA HIS A 293 10.69 -10.31 6.70
C HIS A 293 9.34 -10.81 7.16
N ALA A 294 9.10 -10.70 8.47
CA ALA A 294 7.81 -10.97 9.10
C ALA A 294 7.47 -9.89 10.13
N TRP A 295 6.22 -9.47 10.12
CA TRP A 295 5.66 -8.46 11.01
C TRP A 295 4.24 -8.82 11.42
N ASN A 296 3.44 -7.89 11.92
CA ASN A 296 2.10 -8.17 12.39
C ASN A 296 1.03 -7.26 11.79
N ALA A 297 -0.19 -7.76 11.79
CA ALA A 297 -1.41 -6.99 11.69
C ALA A 297 -2.32 -7.33 12.87
N ILE A 298 -3.10 -6.36 13.33
CA ILE A 298 -4.16 -6.56 14.32
C ILE A 298 -5.50 -6.16 13.73
N LYS A 299 -6.58 -6.78 14.22
CA LYS A 299 -7.94 -6.39 13.88
C LYS A 299 -8.66 -5.87 15.13
N VAL A 300 -9.00 -4.59 15.14
CA VAL A 300 -9.67 -3.92 16.25
C VAL A 300 -10.89 -3.19 15.71
N ASP A 301 -12.05 -3.42 16.32
CA ASP A 301 -13.33 -2.83 15.90
C ASP A 301 -13.65 -3.01 14.40
N GLY A 302 -13.27 -4.19 13.86
CA GLY A 302 -13.47 -4.54 12.46
C GLY A 302 -12.41 -3.98 11.48
N ASN A 303 -11.50 -3.12 11.93
CA ASN A 303 -10.46 -2.51 11.10
C ASN A 303 -9.11 -3.21 11.30
N TYR A 304 -8.35 -3.35 10.20
CA TYR A 304 -6.99 -3.84 10.26
C TYR A 304 -5.99 -2.70 10.46
N TYR A 305 -4.97 -2.97 11.26
CA TYR A 305 -3.83 -2.08 11.51
C TYR A 305 -2.55 -2.88 11.38
N VAL A 306 -1.55 -2.32 10.70
CA VAL A 306 -0.22 -2.94 10.54
C VAL A 306 0.75 -2.39 11.57
N LEU A 307 1.66 -3.24 12.01
CA LEU A 307 2.72 -2.88 12.94
C LEU A 307 3.95 -3.77 12.72
N ASP A 308 5.12 -3.28 13.05
CA ASP A 308 6.34 -4.07 13.09
C ASP A 308 7.01 -3.99 14.46
N ALA A 309 6.83 -5.04 15.25
CA ALA A 309 7.45 -5.14 16.57
C ALA A 309 8.97 -5.38 16.49
N THR A 310 9.53 -5.77 15.36
CA THR A 310 10.98 -5.92 15.17
C THR A 310 11.65 -4.57 14.96
N TRP A 311 11.25 -3.85 13.90
CA TRP A 311 11.84 -2.54 13.57
C TRP A 311 11.44 -1.46 14.57
N GLY A 312 10.28 -1.62 15.19
CA GLY A 312 9.77 -0.66 16.16
C GLY A 312 10.40 -0.73 17.55
N ILE A 313 11.16 -1.80 17.88
CA ILE A 313 11.72 -1.95 19.23
C ILE A 313 13.25 -1.88 19.27
N GLY A 314 13.93 -1.82 18.13
CA GLY A 314 15.37 -1.66 18.08
C GLY A 314 15.98 -1.88 16.71
N SER A 315 17.28 -1.90 16.64
CA SER A 315 18.09 -2.13 15.43
C SER A 315 19.39 -2.87 15.76
N CYS A 316 20.03 -3.43 14.74
CA CYS A 316 21.40 -3.92 14.87
C CYS A 316 22.40 -2.83 14.46
N GLU A 317 23.39 -2.62 15.29
CA GLU A 317 24.63 -1.89 14.95
C GLU A 317 25.74 -2.94 14.88
N ASP A 318 26.09 -3.36 13.67
CA ASP A 318 26.89 -4.56 13.42
C ASP A 318 26.29 -5.81 14.08
N ASP A 319 26.94 -6.38 15.08
CA ASP A 319 26.52 -7.58 15.81
C ASP A 319 25.76 -7.28 17.11
N ASP A 320 25.69 -6.01 17.50
CA ASP A 320 25.08 -5.58 18.75
C ASP A 320 23.65 -5.08 18.53
N TYR A 321 22.74 -5.50 19.39
CA TYR A 321 21.37 -5.01 19.39
C TYR A 321 21.26 -3.69 20.17
N VAL A 322 20.73 -2.67 19.54
CA VAL A 322 20.44 -1.36 20.14
C VAL A 322 18.93 -1.20 20.34
N PRO A 323 18.43 -1.26 21.59
CA PRO A 323 17.01 -1.09 21.86
C PRO A 323 16.58 0.36 21.64
N LEU A 324 15.51 0.54 20.88
CA LEU A 324 14.89 1.84 20.65
C LEU A 324 13.41 1.66 20.37
N LEU A 325 12.55 2.12 21.28
CA LEU A 325 11.11 2.09 21.07
C LEU A 325 10.68 3.21 20.13
N ARG A 326 10.10 2.83 19.00
CA ARG A 326 9.50 3.72 17.99
C ARG A 326 8.01 3.44 17.89
N ASP A 327 7.19 4.31 18.45
CA ASP A 327 5.74 4.19 18.37
C ASP A 327 5.21 4.32 16.93
N SER A 328 5.98 4.91 16.03
CA SER A 328 5.67 5.05 14.60
C SER A 328 5.50 3.71 13.86
N TYR A 329 6.12 2.64 14.37
CA TYR A 329 5.90 1.28 13.85
C TYR A 329 4.69 0.56 14.45
N PHE A 330 3.95 1.17 15.35
CA PHE A 330 2.72 0.62 15.89
C PHE A 330 1.51 1.29 15.24
N CYS A 331 0.68 0.52 14.55
CA CYS A 331 -0.46 1.02 13.77
C CYS A 331 -0.05 2.12 12.78
N THR A 332 1.06 1.89 12.07
CA THR A 332 1.57 2.80 11.05
C THR A 332 0.53 3.04 9.96
N LYS A 333 0.46 4.27 9.43
CA LYS A 333 -0.38 4.56 8.26
C LYS A 333 -0.01 3.64 7.10
N PRO A 334 -0.99 2.98 6.46
CA PRO A 334 -0.70 2.02 5.39
C PRO A 334 0.15 2.60 4.25
N GLU A 335 -0.07 3.86 3.87
CA GLU A 335 0.66 4.55 2.81
C GLU A 335 2.15 4.77 3.16
N ALA A 336 2.44 4.91 4.44
CA ALA A 336 3.80 5.00 4.95
C ALA A 336 4.43 3.60 5.06
N PHE A 337 3.68 2.64 5.63
CA PHE A 337 4.17 1.29 5.89
C PHE A 337 4.54 0.55 4.61
N ILE A 338 3.72 0.70 3.54
CA ILE A 338 3.94 0.05 2.25
C ILE A 338 5.23 0.49 1.56
N ARG A 339 5.83 1.62 1.94
CA ARG A 339 7.10 2.10 1.40
C ARG A 339 8.28 1.21 1.75
N THR A 340 8.17 0.50 2.86
CA THR A 340 9.23 -0.37 3.40
C THR A 340 8.80 -1.81 3.59
N HIS A 341 7.48 -2.11 3.58
CA HIS A 341 6.93 -3.43 3.86
C HIS A 341 5.85 -3.81 2.86
N LEU A 342 6.13 -4.76 1.96
CA LEU A 342 5.14 -5.30 1.04
C LEU A 342 4.74 -6.71 1.49
N PRO A 343 3.51 -6.93 1.98
CA PRO A 343 3.05 -8.25 2.35
C PRO A 343 2.91 -9.17 1.13
N ALA A 344 3.24 -10.44 1.30
CA ALA A 344 3.03 -11.47 0.28
C ALA A 344 1.52 -11.73 0.04
N ASP A 345 0.69 -11.55 1.07
CA ASP A 345 -0.76 -11.58 0.98
C ASP A 345 -1.30 -10.14 0.86
N ASN A 346 -1.89 -9.82 -0.27
CA ASN A 346 -2.42 -8.49 -0.58
C ASN A 346 -3.46 -7.99 0.45
N LYS A 347 -4.13 -8.91 1.15
CA LYS A 347 -5.06 -8.58 2.24
C LYS A 347 -4.47 -7.62 3.28
N PHE A 348 -3.16 -7.71 3.53
CA PHE A 348 -2.49 -6.91 4.55
C PHE A 348 -1.77 -5.66 4.01
N GLN A 349 -1.90 -5.35 2.72
CA GLN A 349 -1.33 -4.10 2.20
C GLN A 349 -2.03 -2.87 2.77
N LEU A 350 -3.34 -2.95 2.96
CA LEU A 350 -4.21 -1.89 3.45
C LEU A 350 -4.13 -0.59 2.62
N VAL A 351 -3.53 -0.65 1.44
CA VAL A 351 -3.51 0.43 0.43
C VAL A 351 -4.23 -0.05 -0.82
N TYR A 352 -4.79 0.88 -1.57
CA TYR A 352 -5.46 0.57 -2.82
C TYR A 352 -5.20 1.66 -3.87
N PRO A 353 -4.83 1.30 -5.13
CA PRO A 353 -4.62 -0.06 -5.63
C PRO A 353 -3.50 -0.79 -4.90
N HIS A 354 -3.54 -2.13 -4.93
CA HIS A 354 -2.46 -2.91 -4.35
C HIS A 354 -1.16 -2.67 -5.11
N ILE A 355 -0.09 -2.52 -4.36
CA ILE A 355 1.25 -2.35 -4.91
C ILE A 355 1.78 -3.73 -5.33
N SER A 356 2.17 -3.87 -6.58
CA SER A 356 2.86 -5.06 -7.07
C SER A 356 4.31 -5.09 -6.56
N LEU A 357 4.92 -6.30 -6.54
CA LEU A 357 6.32 -6.46 -6.14
C LEU A 357 7.28 -5.64 -7.04
N LYS A 358 6.93 -5.47 -8.32
CA LYS A 358 7.70 -4.61 -9.24
C LYS A 358 7.62 -3.15 -8.85
N GLN A 359 6.41 -2.64 -8.58
CA GLN A 359 6.22 -1.25 -8.11
C GLN A 359 6.94 -1.04 -6.78
N PHE A 360 6.82 -1.97 -5.82
CA PHE A 360 7.54 -1.91 -4.56
C PHE A 360 9.06 -1.81 -4.75
N ALA A 361 9.63 -2.61 -5.68
CA ALA A 361 11.05 -2.56 -5.98
C ALA A 361 11.48 -1.24 -6.64
N ASP A 362 10.58 -0.61 -7.39
CA ASP A 362 10.87 0.66 -8.09
C ASP A 362 10.67 1.90 -7.24
N MET A 363 9.80 1.86 -6.21
CA MET A 363 9.55 2.98 -5.31
C MET A 363 10.79 3.25 -4.42
N PRO A 364 11.07 4.51 -4.07
CA PRO A 364 12.08 4.82 -3.07
C PRO A 364 11.67 4.31 -1.68
N GLU A 365 12.66 3.94 -0.90
CA GLU A 365 12.50 3.84 0.54
C GLU A 365 12.26 5.24 1.11
N ILE A 366 11.23 5.37 1.93
CA ILE A 366 10.87 6.62 2.59
C ILE A 366 10.78 6.34 4.08
N SER A 367 11.49 7.10 4.88
CA SER A 367 11.44 6.97 6.33
C SER A 367 10.08 7.34 6.90
N LEU A 368 9.73 6.82 8.07
CA LEU A 368 8.45 7.15 8.72
C LEU A 368 8.41 8.62 9.16
N GLU A 369 9.56 9.21 9.48
CA GLU A 369 9.69 10.61 9.85
C GLU A 369 9.19 11.55 8.73
N PHE A 370 9.32 11.15 7.47
CA PHE A 370 8.72 11.87 6.34
C PHE A 370 7.22 12.12 6.56
N TYR A 371 6.48 11.08 6.94
CA TYR A 371 5.04 11.17 7.17
C TYR A 371 4.70 11.79 8.52
N GLU A 372 5.52 11.58 9.53
CA GLU A 372 5.36 12.19 10.86
C GLU A 372 5.45 13.70 10.82
N TYR A 373 6.34 14.24 9.96
CA TYR A 373 6.50 15.69 9.77
C TYR A 373 5.54 16.26 8.72
N GLY A 374 4.50 15.50 8.34
CA GLY A 374 3.41 15.97 7.48
C GLY A 374 3.75 16.00 6.00
N MET A 375 4.85 15.39 5.57
CA MET A 375 5.13 15.23 4.15
C MET A 375 4.23 14.14 3.57
N THR A 376 3.74 14.32 2.35
CA THR A 376 2.67 13.48 1.79
C THR A 376 2.98 12.88 0.43
N LYS A 377 3.80 13.56 -0.38
CA LYS A 377 4.11 13.14 -1.75
C LYS A 377 5.55 13.51 -2.11
N ILE A 378 6.12 12.70 -2.99
CA ILE A 378 7.40 12.97 -3.67
C ILE A 378 7.21 12.85 -5.18
N GLU A 379 8.00 13.61 -5.93
CA GLU A 379 8.06 13.53 -7.39
C GLU A 379 9.52 13.71 -7.83
N PRO A 380 10.14 12.75 -8.56
CA PRO A 380 9.53 11.48 -9.04
C PRO A 380 9.38 10.44 -7.91
N ASP A 381 8.33 9.60 -8.01
CA ASP A 381 8.11 8.46 -7.10
C ASP A 381 8.78 7.18 -7.63
N LEU A 382 10.07 7.28 -7.90
CA LEU A 382 10.94 6.21 -8.41
C LEU A 382 12.28 6.26 -7.70
N ALA A 383 12.73 5.14 -7.13
CA ALA A 383 14.01 5.05 -6.42
C ALA A 383 15.23 5.32 -7.31
N PHE A 384 15.07 5.12 -8.62
CA PHE A 384 16.14 5.35 -9.60
C PHE A 384 15.57 5.89 -10.92
N PHE A 385 16.29 6.80 -11.55
CA PHE A 385 15.91 7.36 -12.86
C PHE A 385 17.13 7.89 -13.62
N ASP A 386 16.96 7.98 -14.94
CA ASP A 386 17.98 8.50 -15.85
C ASP A 386 17.73 10.00 -16.13
N ILE A 387 18.80 10.77 -16.25
CA ILE A 387 18.75 12.18 -16.68
C ILE A 387 19.69 12.40 -17.88
N ASP A 388 19.24 13.15 -18.86
CA ASP A 388 19.99 13.42 -20.09
C ASP A 388 20.72 14.77 -20.07
N ASP A 389 20.13 15.79 -19.43
CA ASP A 389 20.65 17.17 -19.36
C ASP A 389 21.50 17.48 -18.14
N GLY A 390 21.62 16.51 -17.23
CA GLY A 390 22.36 16.64 -15.98
C GLY A 390 21.61 17.39 -14.88
N LYS A 391 20.34 17.78 -15.09
CA LYS A 391 19.48 18.39 -14.07
C LYS A 391 18.70 17.31 -13.33
N ILE A 392 18.76 17.34 -12.01
CA ILE A 392 17.94 16.53 -11.11
C ILE A 392 16.91 17.48 -10.50
N GLU A 393 15.65 17.12 -10.56
CA GLU A 393 14.58 17.88 -9.94
C GLU A 393 13.73 16.93 -9.11
N VAL A 394 13.60 17.24 -7.81
CA VAL A 394 12.77 16.47 -6.87
C VAL A 394 11.87 17.45 -6.15
N GLU A 395 10.58 17.15 -6.09
CA GLU A 395 9.61 17.91 -5.32
C GLU A 395 9.05 17.07 -4.19
N ILE A 396 9.00 17.66 -2.99
CA ILE A 396 8.32 17.11 -1.83
C ILE A 396 7.11 17.97 -1.53
N THR A 397 5.94 17.37 -1.45
CA THR A 397 4.69 18.02 -1.00
C THR A 397 4.47 17.71 0.48
N PHE A 398 3.99 18.70 1.24
CA PHE A 398 3.66 18.56 2.66
C PHE A 398 2.41 19.33 3.04
N GLU A 399 1.77 18.91 4.13
CA GLU A 399 0.61 19.60 4.67
C GLU A 399 1.01 20.97 5.23
N PRO A 400 0.13 21.99 5.15
CA PRO A 400 0.36 23.25 5.84
C PRO A 400 0.53 23.01 7.34
N SER A 401 1.59 23.55 7.92
CA SER A 401 1.90 23.44 9.34
C SER A 401 2.37 24.79 9.89
N ASP A 402 2.04 25.08 11.14
CA ASP A 402 2.59 26.22 11.88
C ASP A 402 4.06 25.99 12.25
N GLU A 403 4.52 24.73 12.24
CA GLU A 403 5.89 24.36 12.50
C GLU A 403 6.71 24.43 11.21
N ALA A 404 7.80 25.20 11.24
CA ALA A 404 8.66 25.34 10.08
C ALA A 404 9.45 24.04 9.87
N ILE A 405 9.41 23.50 8.66
CA ILE A 405 10.22 22.35 8.24
C ILE A 405 11.49 22.86 7.57
N ALA A 406 12.64 22.35 7.99
CA ALA A 406 13.94 22.55 7.36
C ALA A 406 14.31 21.32 6.51
N PHE A 407 15.08 21.55 5.46
CA PHE A 407 15.60 20.49 4.61
C PHE A 407 17.10 20.62 4.41
N ASN A 408 17.76 19.49 4.21
CA ASN A 408 19.15 19.38 3.79
C ASN A 408 19.30 18.27 2.75
N TYR A 409 20.44 18.18 2.08
CA TYR A 409 20.74 17.14 1.11
C TYR A 409 22.20 16.78 1.11
N HIS A 410 22.52 15.56 0.62
CA HIS A 410 23.85 15.18 0.17
C HIS A 410 23.75 14.62 -1.25
N LEU A 411 24.60 15.09 -2.15
CA LEU A 411 24.71 14.56 -3.51
C LEU A 411 26.07 13.91 -3.67
N PHE A 412 26.11 12.60 -3.88
CA PHE A 412 27.32 11.84 -4.10
C PHE A 412 27.44 11.37 -5.54
N GLN A 413 28.64 11.47 -6.12
CA GLN A 413 28.96 10.74 -7.35
C GLN A 413 29.56 9.39 -6.98
N LYS A 414 28.90 8.30 -7.42
CA LYS A 414 29.35 6.92 -7.23
C LYS A 414 30.48 6.60 -8.21
N ARG A 415 31.59 6.08 -7.71
CA ARG A 415 32.69 5.52 -8.49
C ARG A 415 32.84 4.04 -8.14
N ALA A 416 33.71 3.29 -8.85
CA ALA A 416 33.80 1.84 -8.65
C ALA A 416 33.87 1.41 -7.17
N ASN A 417 34.67 2.09 -6.34
CA ASN A 417 34.89 1.73 -4.92
C ASN A 417 34.80 2.93 -3.98
N SER A 418 34.18 4.05 -4.38
CA SER A 418 34.11 5.25 -3.55
C SER A 418 32.93 6.14 -3.92
N TYR A 419 32.55 6.98 -3.00
CA TYR A 419 31.60 8.07 -3.17
C TYR A 419 32.34 9.40 -3.05
N THR A 420 32.03 10.35 -3.91
CA THR A 420 32.58 11.70 -3.85
C THR A 420 31.41 12.67 -3.72
N GLU A 421 31.35 13.33 -2.58
CA GLU A 421 30.32 14.35 -2.34
C GLU A 421 30.52 15.55 -3.28
N LYS A 422 29.40 16.11 -3.71
CA LYS A 422 29.30 17.30 -4.56
C LYS A 422 28.76 18.45 -3.72
N GLU A 423 29.67 19.18 -3.10
CA GLU A 423 29.28 20.35 -2.34
C GLU A 423 28.61 21.41 -3.23
N ASN A 424 27.58 22.06 -2.69
CA ASN A 424 26.83 23.14 -3.34
C ASN A 424 26.23 22.76 -4.72
N ALA A 425 25.91 21.49 -4.90
CA ALA A 425 25.36 20.98 -6.18
C ALA A 425 23.85 21.17 -6.31
N CYS A 426 23.15 21.47 -5.22
CA CYS A 426 21.71 21.68 -5.21
C CYS A 426 21.35 23.01 -4.56
N TRP A 427 20.16 23.48 -4.91
CA TRP A 427 19.44 24.50 -4.14
C TRP A 427 18.02 24.04 -3.87
N ILE A 428 17.45 24.54 -2.78
CA ILE A 428 16.12 24.15 -2.30
C ILE A 428 15.24 25.41 -2.37
N VAL A 429 14.12 25.29 -3.10
CA VAL A 429 13.08 26.33 -3.13
C VAL A 429 11.89 25.83 -2.35
N LYS A 430 11.61 26.44 -1.22
CA LYS A 430 10.45 26.12 -0.38
C LYS A 430 9.31 27.10 -0.66
N LYS A 431 8.12 26.57 -0.86
CA LYS A 431 6.82 27.26 -0.91
C LYS A 431 5.98 26.83 0.30
N GLU A 432 4.73 27.27 0.35
CA GLU A 432 3.84 27.00 1.47
C GLU A 432 3.63 25.48 1.71
N THR A 433 3.50 24.71 0.63
CA THR A 433 3.19 23.27 0.69
C THR A 433 4.16 22.40 -0.11
N THR A 434 5.23 22.96 -0.68
CA THR A 434 6.21 22.20 -1.46
C THR A 434 7.63 22.63 -1.18
N ALA A 435 8.57 21.69 -1.31
CA ALA A 435 10.02 21.96 -1.36
C ALA A 435 10.57 21.31 -2.62
N THR A 436 11.15 22.12 -3.51
CA THR A 436 11.76 21.66 -4.76
C THR A 436 13.29 21.69 -4.63
N PHE A 437 13.89 20.53 -4.80
CA PHE A 437 15.34 20.34 -4.86
C PHE A 437 15.77 20.35 -6.31
N THR A 438 16.65 21.26 -6.68
CA THR A 438 17.24 21.29 -8.01
C THR A 438 18.74 21.07 -7.89
N CYS A 439 19.22 19.93 -8.39
CA CYS A 439 20.63 19.52 -8.32
C CYS A 439 21.22 19.34 -9.71
N TYR A 440 22.55 19.39 -9.81
CA TYR A 440 23.25 19.19 -11.08
C TYR A 440 24.31 18.08 -11.00
N ALA A 441 24.06 17.04 -11.77
CA ALA A 441 24.97 15.94 -12.05
C ALA A 441 25.73 16.21 -13.36
N ASN A 442 26.75 17.05 -13.30
CA ASN A 442 27.44 17.62 -14.46
C ASN A 442 28.36 16.67 -15.23
N LYS A 443 28.41 15.40 -14.85
CA LYS A 443 29.28 14.39 -15.49
C LYS A 443 28.50 13.10 -15.68
N TYR A 444 28.87 12.38 -16.74
CA TYR A 444 28.38 11.00 -16.92
C TYR A 444 28.70 10.15 -15.67
N GLY A 445 27.73 9.36 -15.24
CA GLY A 445 27.91 8.43 -14.13
C GLY A 445 26.66 8.28 -13.27
N LYS A 446 26.83 7.51 -12.19
CA LYS A 446 25.81 7.30 -11.18
C LYS A 446 25.99 8.28 -10.04
N TYR A 447 24.86 8.76 -9.52
CA TYR A 447 24.77 9.66 -8.38
C TYR A 447 23.80 9.11 -7.36
N ILE A 448 23.99 9.47 -6.10
CA ILE A 448 23.05 9.25 -5.02
C ILE A 448 22.70 10.62 -4.46
N LEU A 449 21.40 10.91 -4.40
CA LEU A 449 20.85 12.09 -3.75
C LEU A 449 20.12 11.65 -2.48
N GLU A 450 20.68 11.96 -1.34
CA GLU A 450 20.05 11.78 -0.04
C GLU A 450 19.34 13.07 0.36
N ILE A 451 18.14 12.96 0.89
CA ILE A 451 17.34 14.09 1.36
C ILE A 451 17.04 13.91 2.85
N TYR A 452 17.24 14.97 3.59
CA TYR A 452 17.05 15.08 5.03
C TYR A 452 16.03 16.20 5.29
N GLY A 453 15.21 16.04 6.33
CA GLY A 453 14.23 17.07 6.68
C GLY A 453 13.55 16.80 8.00
N GLY A 454 13.08 17.86 8.64
CA GLY A 454 12.41 17.80 9.94
C GLY A 454 12.13 19.20 10.49
N PRO A 455 11.68 19.32 11.75
CA PRO A 455 11.42 20.59 12.41
C PRO A 455 12.64 21.51 12.35
N ALA A 456 12.41 22.79 12.02
CA ALA A 456 13.48 23.77 11.96
C ALA A 456 13.99 24.08 13.37
N GLY A 457 15.28 23.87 13.59
CA GLY A 457 15.94 24.11 14.88
C GLY A 457 16.49 22.86 15.55
N ASP A 458 16.22 21.68 15.02
CA ASP A 458 16.84 20.45 15.50
C ASP A 458 18.32 20.38 15.15
N GLU A 459 19.13 19.83 16.06
CA GLU A 459 20.58 19.62 15.87
C GLU A 459 20.87 18.42 14.96
N GLY A 460 20.38 18.41 13.77
CA GLY A 460 20.54 17.32 12.81
C GLY A 460 19.18 16.90 12.27
N LEU A 461 19.03 17.01 10.97
CA LEU A 461 17.80 16.62 10.31
C LEU A 461 17.81 15.12 10.05
N PRO A 462 16.74 14.38 10.34
CA PRO A 462 16.65 12.96 10.05
C PRO A 462 16.67 12.70 8.53
N TYR A 463 17.18 11.54 8.17
CA TYR A 463 17.11 11.01 6.82
C TYR A 463 15.65 10.77 6.43
N LEU A 464 15.28 11.18 5.22
CA LEU A 464 13.94 11.01 4.69
C LEU A 464 13.89 9.98 3.58
N LEU A 465 14.76 10.12 2.58
CA LEU A 465 14.79 9.24 1.41
C LEU A 465 16.06 9.44 0.58
N GLU A 466 16.33 8.47 -0.32
CA GLU A 466 17.40 8.60 -1.33
C GLU A 466 16.94 8.22 -2.74
N TYR A 467 17.66 8.75 -3.72
CA TYR A 467 17.52 8.42 -5.13
C TYR A 467 18.85 7.95 -5.73
N GLU A 468 18.83 6.85 -6.50
CA GLU A 468 19.92 6.51 -7.41
C GLU A 468 19.64 7.14 -8.80
N ILE A 469 20.55 7.98 -9.28
CA ILE A 469 20.36 8.76 -10.51
C ILE A 469 21.49 8.44 -11.47
N LYS A 470 21.17 8.17 -12.73
CA LYS A 470 22.14 7.99 -13.77
C LYS A 470 22.15 9.17 -14.72
N SER A 471 23.22 9.97 -14.67
CA SER A 471 23.46 11.04 -15.63
C SER A 471 24.10 10.50 -16.91
N LYS A 472 23.46 10.73 -18.06
CA LYS A 472 23.98 10.40 -19.40
C LYS A 472 24.77 11.54 -20.01
N ARG A 473 24.90 12.67 -19.31
CA ARG A 473 25.60 13.84 -19.80
C ARG A 473 27.07 13.60 -20.03
N THR A 474 27.55 13.86 -21.23
CA THR A 474 28.97 13.88 -21.57
C THR A 474 29.55 15.29 -21.43
N MET A 475 30.84 15.42 -21.11
CA MET A 475 31.51 16.67 -20.73
C MET A 475 31.47 17.82 -21.78
N TYR A 476 30.84 17.66 -22.94
CA TYR A 476 30.87 18.63 -24.04
C TYR A 476 29.73 19.65 -24.03
N ASP A 477 28.71 19.46 -23.21
CA ASP A 477 27.58 20.41 -23.13
C ASP A 477 27.77 21.36 -21.95
N ASN A 478 28.36 22.52 -22.24
CA ASN A 478 28.46 23.62 -21.28
C ASN A 478 27.16 24.46 -21.40
N PRO A 479 26.23 24.40 -20.43
CA PRO A 479 25.09 25.32 -20.48
C PRO A 479 25.60 26.74 -20.11
N ALA A 480 25.47 27.64 -21.02
CA ALA A 480 25.56 29.04 -20.73
C ALA A 480 24.48 29.42 -19.70
N GLY A 481 24.87 29.73 -18.49
CA GLY A 481 23.99 30.29 -17.47
C GLY A 481 23.99 29.57 -16.11
N PHE A 482 25.14 29.35 -15.49
CA PHE A 482 25.15 29.18 -14.06
C PHE A 482 24.95 30.53 -13.36
N PRO A 483 23.97 30.71 -12.48
CA PRO A 483 24.06 31.78 -11.50
C PRO A 483 25.23 31.43 -10.57
N LEU A 484 26.28 32.22 -10.61
CA LEU A 484 27.29 32.19 -9.59
C LEU A 484 26.60 32.39 -8.23
N ALA A 485 26.76 31.43 -7.32
CA ALA A 485 26.34 31.61 -5.95
C ALA A 485 27.07 32.82 -5.35
N TYR A 486 26.40 33.95 -5.31
CA TYR A 486 26.79 35.03 -4.42
C TYR A 486 26.20 34.71 -3.05
N GLY A 487 27.09 34.34 -2.12
CA GLY A 487 26.75 34.24 -0.74
C GLY A 487 26.23 35.58 -0.19
N LEU A 488 25.16 35.50 0.58
CA LEU A 488 24.87 36.28 1.79
C LEU A 488 24.07 35.40 2.72
#